data_ead17d44665ec3ee629db78e848fbbff
#
_entry.id   ead17d44665ec3ee629db78e848fbbff
#
_cell.length_a   1.000
_cell.length_b   1.000
_cell.length_c   1.000
_cell.angle_alpha   90.00
_cell.angle_beta   90.00
_cell.angle_gamma   90.00
#
_symmetry.space_group_name_H-M   'P 1'
#
loop_
_entity.id
_entity.type
_entity.pdbx_description
1 polymer ?
#
loop_
_entity_poly.entity_id
_entity_poly.type
_entity_poly.pdbx_seq_one_letter_code
_entity_poly.pdbx_strand_id
1 'polypeptide(L)'
;PLFDDEARRIEHWNIPTETGKRVGAVLSAYLSQADNFAELAAQSFMPLPSFWSDQYDMKIQGFGMPGLADRYELVDGELAGELVMAYFRNDALIGVVGIGMTAEVMKYRKQLLGT
;
A
#
# COMPACT_ATOMS: atom_id res chain seq x y z
N PRO A 1 -8.56 5.74 -7.53
CA PRO A 1 -7.29 4.99 -7.49
C PRO A 1 -6.16 5.83 -6.92
N LEU A 2 -5.26 5.18 -6.21
CA LEU A 2 -4.23 5.87 -5.44
C LEU A 2 -3.12 6.46 -6.31
N PHE A 3 -2.85 5.86 -7.47
CA PHE A 3 -1.68 6.16 -8.29
C PHE A 3 -2.01 6.59 -9.71
N ASP A 4 -3.17 6.22 -10.19
CA ASP A 4 -3.76 6.65 -11.47
C ASP A 4 -5.27 6.40 -11.44
N ASP A 5 -5.97 6.69 -12.55
CA ASP A 5 -7.42 6.55 -12.61
C ASP A 5 -7.89 5.16 -13.08
N GLU A 6 -6.99 4.18 -13.14
CA GLU A 6 -7.35 2.82 -13.54
C GLU A 6 -7.77 1.96 -12.36
N ALA A 7 -8.90 1.31 -12.47
CA ALA A 7 -9.30 0.26 -11.56
C ALA A 7 -8.44 -0.97 -11.80
N ARG A 8 -7.89 -1.55 -10.73
CA ARG A 8 -7.00 -2.70 -10.81
C ARG A 8 -7.43 -3.81 -9.87
N ARG A 9 -7.19 -5.02 -10.30
CA ARG A 9 -7.26 -6.20 -9.45
C ARG A 9 -5.88 -6.43 -8.82
N ILE A 10 -5.81 -6.25 -7.50
CA ILE A 10 -4.59 -6.45 -6.72
C ILE A 10 -4.77 -7.71 -5.90
N GLU A 11 -3.87 -8.68 -6.08
CA GLU A 11 -3.97 -9.99 -5.45
C GLU A 11 -3.00 -10.16 -4.27
N HIS A 12 -2.74 -9.08 -3.54
CA HIS A 12 -1.95 -9.12 -2.31
C HIS A 12 -2.82 -9.57 -1.12
N TRP A 13 -2.21 -10.25 -0.16
CA TRP A 13 -2.91 -10.84 0.98
C TRP A 13 -3.62 -9.82 1.88
N ASN A 14 -3.19 -8.56 1.89
CA ASN A 14 -3.89 -7.54 2.67
C ASN A 14 -5.22 -7.12 2.05
N ILE A 15 -5.43 -7.35 0.76
CA ILE A 15 -6.64 -6.90 0.05
C ILE A 15 -7.91 -7.56 0.58
N PRO A 16 -7.97 -8.89 0.80
CA PRO A 16 -9.15 -9.50 1.43
C PRO A 16 -9.47 -8.92 2.79
N THR A 17 -8.47 -8.65 3.61
CA THR A 17 -8.67 -8.04 4.94
C THR A 17 -9.26 -6.64 4.83
N GLU A 18 -8.70 -5.80 3.98
CA GLU A 18 -9.20 -4.43 3.79
C GLU A 18 -10.59 -4.43 3.15
N THR A 19 -10.84 -5.33 2.21
CA THR A 19 -12.16 -5.52 1.59
C THR A 19 -13.19 -5.93 2.65
N GLY A 20 -12.85 -6.90 3.49
CA GLY A 20 -13.73 -7.37 4.57
C GLY A 20 -14.08 -6.26 5.56
N LYS A 21 -13.10 -5.47 5.96
CA LYS A 21 -13.34 -4.31 6.84
C LYS A 21 -14.31 -3.32 6.19
N ARG A 22 -14.11 -3.01 4.92
CA ARG A 22 -14.95 -2.07 4.19
C ARG A 22 -16.38 -2.59 4.05
N VAL A 23 -16.54 -3.83 3.62
CA VAL A 23 -17.85 -4.46 3.47
C VAL A 23 -18.57 -4.51 4.81
N GLY A 24 -17.89 -4.92 5.89
CA GLY A 24 -18.46 -4.95 7.22
C GLY A 24 -18.95 -3.57 7.70
N ALA A 25 -18.16 -2.54 7.47
CA ALA A 25 -18.54 -1.17 7.85
C ALA A 25 -19.77 -0.69 7.07
N VAL A 26 -19.80 -0.89 5.76
CA VAL A 26 -20.92 -0.47 4.91
C VAL A 26 -22.19 -1.26 5.25
N LEU A 27 -22.07 -2.57 5.40
CA LEU A 27 -23.21 -3.43 5.75
C LEU A 27 -23.78 -3.08 7.13
N SER A 28 -22.92 -2.86 8.12
CA SER A 28 -23.34 -2.45 9.46
C SER A 28 -24.10 -1.12 9.42
N ALA A 29 -23.60 -0.13 8.67
CA ALA A 29 -24.29 1.15 8.50
C ALA A 29 -25.65 0.99 7.81
N TYR A 30 -25.73 0.12 6.82
CA TYR A 30 -26.99 -0.19 6.12
C TYR A 30 -28.02 -0.82 7.07
N LEU A 31 -27.64 -1.87 7.78
CA LEU A 31 -28.54 -2.61 8.67
C LEU A 31 -28.99 -1.80 9.88
N SER A 32 -28.14 -0.90 10.39
CA SER A 32 -28.49 -0.02 11.51
C SER A 32 -29.20 1.27 11.07
N GLN A 33 -29.39 1.46 9.77
CA GLN A 33 -29.98 2.68 9.20
C GLN A 33 -29.21 3.95 9.61
N ALA A 34 -27.87 3.85 9.64
CA ALA A 34 -27.02 4.96 10.01
C ALA A 34 -27.11 6.12 9.02
N ASP A 35 -27.07 7.36 9.53
CA ASP A 35 -27.17 8.57 8.69
C ASP A 35 -26.01 8.69 7.67
N ASN A 36 -24.86 8.11 7.99
CA ASN A 36 -23.67 8.18 7.13
C ASN A 36 -23.56 7.04 6.12
N PHE A 37 -24.58 6.18 5.98
CA PHE A 37 -24.49 5.04 5.07
C PHE A 37 -24.19 5.45 3.62
N ALA A 38 -24.90 6.43 3.10
CA ALA A 38 -24.72 6.86 1.70
C ALA A 38 -23.31 7.42 1.44
N GLU A 39 -22.79 8.21 2.36
CA GLU A 39 -21.43 8.73 2.31
C GLU A 39 -20.41 7.61 2.37
N LEU A 40 -20.57 6.68 3.32
CA LEU A 40 -19.66 5.56 3.52
C LEU A 40 -19.65 4.63 2.29
N ALA A 41 -20.81 4.35 1.72
CA ALA A 41 -20.93 3.50 0.53
C ALA A 41 -20.31 4.15 -0.71
N ALA A 42 -20.35 5.49 -0.81
CA ALA A 42 -19.82 6.23 -1.93
C ALA A 42 -18.31 6.47 -1.87
N GLN A 43 -17.66 6.26 -0.72
CA GLN A 43 -16.22 6.43 -0.60
C GLN A 43 -15.47 5.47 -1.51
N SER A 44 -14.47 5.99 -2.23
CA SER A 44 -13.58 5.17 -3.04
C SER A 44 -12.81 4.16 -2.19
N PHE A 45 -12.71 2.93 -2.67
CA PHE A 45 -11.92 1.89 -2.02
C PHE A 45 -10.52 1.88 -2.62
N MET A 46 -9.55 2.36 -1.84
CA MET A 46 -8.16 2.51 -2.28
C MET A 46 -7.21 2.01 -1.19
N PRO A 47 -7.21 0.71 -0.89
CA PRO A 47 -6.27 0.16 0.08
C PRO A 47 -4.85 0.26 -0.45
N LEU A 48 -3.89 0.52 0.44
CA LEU A 48 -2.49 0.51 0.06
C LEU A 48 -2.04 -0.93 -0.16
N PRO A 49 -1.63 -1.30 -1.39
CA PRO A 49 -1.11 -2.65 -1.63
C PRO A 49 0.12 -2.92 -0.78
N SER A 50 0.22 -4.12 -0.23
CA SER A 50 1.38 -4.54 0.54
C SER A 50 1.72 -6.00 0.23
N PHE A 51 3.00 -6.31 0.23
CA PHE A 51 3.48 -7.67 0.03
C PHE A 51 4.74 -7.90 0.86
N TRP A 52 5.04 -9.16 1.10
CA TRP A 52 6.26 -9.56 1.78
C TRP A 52 6.75 -10.89 1.24
N SER A 53 8.02 -11.17 1.43
CA SER A 53 8.62 -12.47 1.17
C SER A 53 9.73 -12.71 2.19
N ASP A 54 9.75 -13.91 2.74
CA ASP A 54 10.82 -14.35 3.62
C ASP A 54 11.69 -15.33 2.83
N GLN A 55 12.95 -14.93 2.57
CA GLN A 55 13.90 -15.70 1.78
C GLN A 55 15.13 -15.97 2.65
N TYR A 56 15.22 -17.20 3.20
CA TYR A 56 16.26 -17.58 4.17
C TYR A 56 16.21 -16.66 5.40
N ASP A 57 17.26 -15.88 5.63
CA ASP A 57 17.33 -14.87 6.70
C ASP A 57 16.96 -13.45 6.25
N MET A 58 16.58 -13.29 4.98
CA MET A 58 16.19 -11.99 4.44
C MET A 58 14.69 -11.79 4.51
N LYS A 59 14.27 -10.62 4.96
CA LYS A 59 12.89 -10.19 4.92
C LYS A 59 12.69 -9.10 3.87
N ILE A 60 11.87 -9.40 2.87
CA ILE A 60 11.50 -8.46 1.82
C ILE A 60 10.11 -7.94 2.13
N GLN A 61 9.94 -6.62 2.15
CA GLN A 61 8.64 -5.97 2.33
C GLN A 61 8.45 -4.89 1.28
N GLY A 62 7.23 -4.79 0.78
CA GLY A 62 6.89 -3.75 -0.19
C GLY A 62 5.51 -3.17 0.06
N PHE A 63 5.36 -1.90 -0.29
CA PHE A 63 4.10 -1.16 -0.21
C PHE A 63 3.92 -0.34 -1.47
N GLY A 64 2.66 -0.14 -1.87
CA GLY A 64 2.33 0.64 -3.05
C GLY A 64 2.40 -0.15 -4.34
N MET A 65 2.68 0.52 -5.44
CA MET A 65 2.68 -0.04 -6.80
C MET A 65 4.02 0.22 -7.51
N PRO A 66 5.11 -0.43 -7.09
CA PRO A 66 6.44 -0.22 -7.71
C PRO A 66 6.45 -0.45 -9.22
N GLY A 67 5.63 -1.38 -9.71
CA GLY A 67 5.54 -1.71 -11.13
C GLY A 67 5.04 -0.58 -12.03
N LEU A 68 4.44 0.47 -11.46
CA LEU A 68 3.98 1.64 -12.20
C LEU A 68 5.00 2.78 -12.21
N ALA A 69 6.16 2.59 -11.60
CA ALA A 69 7.17 3.63 -11.47
C ALA A 69 7.86 3.93 -12.80
N ASP A 70 8.20 5.20 -13.01
CA ASP A 70 9.08 5.63 -14.09
C ASP A 70 10.52 5.85 -13.60
N ARG A 71 10.75 5.85 -12.28
CA ARG A 71 12.05 6.05 -11.66
C ARG A 71 12.12 5.35 -10.31
N TYR A 72 13.29 4.86 -9.95
CA TYR A 72 13.55 4.32 -8.62
C TYR A 72 14.85 4.88 -8.06
N GLU A 73 14.97 4.87 -6.74
CA GLU A 73 16.11 5.46 -6.04
C GLU A 73 16.42 4.67 -4.76
N LEU A 74 17.70 4.36 -4.55
CA LEU A 74 18.17 3.82 -3.29
C LEU A 74 18.15 4.93 -2.24
N VAL A 75 17.28 4.85 -1.26
CA VAL A 75 17.07 5.90 -0.27
C VAL A 75 17.65 5.57 1.10
N ASP A 76 17.99 4.31 1.34
CA ASP A 76 18.64 3.88 2.58
C ASP A 76 19.39 2.57 2.36
N GLY A 77 20.42 2.32 3.16
CA GLY A 77 21.20 1.11 3.06
C GLY A 77 22.15 1.06 1.85
N GLU A 78 22.47 -0.15 1.42
CA GLU A 78 23.42 -0.37 0.32
C GLU A 78 23.02 -1.60 -0.51
N LEU A 79 23.35 -1.57 -1.80
CA LEU A 79 22.91 -2.61 -2.75
C LEU A 79 23.43 -4.01 -2.40
N ALA A 80 24.56 -4.11 -1.73
CA ALA A 80 25.15 -5.40 -1.36
C ALA A 80 24.63 -5.95 -0.03
N GLY A 81 23.74 -5.26 0.66
CA GLY A 81 23.23 -5.64 1.99
C GLY A 81 21.77 -5.30 2.16
N GLU A 82 21.40 -4.83 3.35
CA GLU A 82 20.07 -4.32 3.62
C GLU A 82 19.86 -3.00 2.90
N LEU A 83 18.68 -2.78 2.37
CA LEU A 83 18.38 -1.57 1.60
C LEU A 83 16.90 -1.18 1.65
N VAL A 84 16.64 0.07 1.29
CA VAL A 84 15.31 0.57 0.98
C VAL A 84 15.34 1.26 -0.38
N MET A 85 14.50 0.79 -1.29
CA MET A 85 14.33 1.35 -2.63
C MET A 85 12.99 2.05 -2.71
N ALA A 86 13.01 3.33 -3.08
CA ALA A 86 11.81 4.12 -3.32
C ALA A 86 11.50 4.19 -4.81
N TYR A 87 10.22 4.14 -5.14
CA TYR A 87 9.72 4.12 -6.51
C TYR A 87 8.83 5.32 -6.74
N PHE A 88 9.10 6.04 -7.84
CA PHE A 88 8.44 7.29 -8.15
C PHE A 88 7.79 7.24 -9.53
N ARG A 89 6.69 7.98 -9.68
CA ARG A 89 6.04 8.25 -10.95
C ARG A 89 5.68 9.73 -10.99
N ASN A 90 6.18 10.45 -12.02
CA ASN A 90 6.00 11.90 -12.12
C ASN A 90 6.41 12.62 -10.82
N ASP A 91 7.56 12.23 -10.26
CA ASP A 91 8.13 12.74 -9.01
C ASP A 91 7.29 12.49 -7.74
N ALA A 92 6.19 11.74 -7.84
CA ALA A 92 5.41 11.31 -6.68
C ALA A 92 5.85 9.91 -6.23
N LEU A 93 6.01 9.72 -4.92
CA LEU A 93 6.30 8.41 -4.34
C LEU A 93 5.08 7.51 -4.52
N ILE A 94 5.25 6.36 -5.20
CA ILE A 94 4.17 5.41 -5.44
C ILE A 94 4.47 4.01 -4.89
N GLY A 95 5.67 3.76 -4.45
CA GLY A 95 6.02 2.46 -3.90
C GLY A 95 7.33 2.50 -3.13
N VAL A 96 7.50 1.51 -2.26
CA VAL A 96 8.73 1.29 -1.52
C VAL A 96 8.95 -0.21 -1.36
N VAL A 97 10.17 -0.66 -1.51
CA VAL A 97 10.58 -2.04 -1.25
C VAL A 97 11.80 -2.02 -0.36
N GLY A 98 11.77 -2.78 0.71
CA GLY A 98 12.90 -2.94 1.62
C GLY A 98 13.36 -4.38 1.75
N ILE A 99 14.66 -4.56 1.88
CA ILE A 99 15.28 -5.83 2.27
C ILE A 99 15.89 -5.60 3.65
N GLY A 100 15.31 -6.20 4.67
CA GLY A 100 15.58 -5.80 6.05
C GLY A 100 15.06 -4.38 6.31
N MET A 101 15.67 -3.63 7.22
CA MET A 101 15.40 -2.20 7.46
C MET A 101 13.91 -1.87 7.63
N THR A 102 13.19 -2.70 8.39
CA THR A 102 11.74 -2.61 8.55
C THR A 102 11.28 -1.22 9.05
N ALA A 103 12.01 -0.62 9.98
CA ALA A 103 11.64 0.69 10.53
C ALA A 103 11.69 1.79 9.48
N GLU A 104 12.69 1.76 8.61
CA GLU A 104 12.86 2.72 7.52
C GLU A 104 11.78 2.55 6.47
N VAL A 105 11.46 1.31 6.08
CA VAL A 105 10.36 0.99 5.16
C VAL A 105 9.04 1.56 5.69
N MET A 106 8.77 1.44 6.98
CA MET A 106 7.54 1.94 7.60
C MET A 106 7.41 3.46 7.54
N LYS A 107 8.52 4.19 7.51
CA LYS A 107 8.49 5.66 7.30
C LYS A 107 7.96 6.00 5.91
N TYR A 108 8.43 5.29 4.89
CA TYR A 108 7.95 5.48 3.51
C TYR A 108 6.51 5.02 3.33
N ARG A 109 6.09 3.96 4.02
CA ARG A 109 4.69 3.55 4.05
C ARG A 109 3.78 4.68 4.51
N LYS A 110 4.19 5.41 5.55
CA LYS A 110 3.42 6.58 6.03
C LYS A 110 3.29 7.65 4.96
N GLN A 111 4.36 7.93 4.22
CA GLN A 111 4.30 8.88 3.11
C GLN A 111 3.32 8.42 2.02
N LEU A 112 3.30 7.14 1.68
CA LEU A 112 2.38 6.57 0.71
C LEU A 112 0.92 6.70 1.14
N LEU A 113 0.64 6.70 2.43
CA LEU A 113 -0.70 6.91 2.98
C LEU A 113 -1.13 8.39 2.97
N GLY A 114 -0.26 9.30 2.57
CA GLY A 114 -0.58 10.72 2.46
C GLY A 114 -0.63 11.47 3.78
N THR A 115 0.00 10.93 4.79
CA THR A 115 0.02 11.55 6.12
C THR A 115 1.37 12.12 6.48
#